data_1e9d1947fadb8d51f437398a2c7c3d95
#
_entry.id   1e9d1947fadb8d51f437398a2c7c3d95
#
_cell.length_a   1.000
_cell.length_b   1.000
_cell.length_c   1.000
_cell.angle_alpha   90.00
_cell.angle_beta   90.00
_cell.angle_gamma   90.00
#
_symmetry.space_group_name_H-M   'P 1'
#
loop_
_entity.id
_entity.type
_entity.pdbx_description
1 polymer ?
#
loop_
_entity_poly.entity_id
_entity_poly.type
_entity_poly.pdbx_seq_one_letter_code
_entity_poly.pdbx_strand_id
1 'polypeptide(L)'
;ANRDETVFENPDKLIVTRENARRHLSFGYGIHRCVGARLAELQLKILLEEMHERRMRVNVTGEVQRVRANFVHGFRKLGVTLSKF
;
A
#
# COMPACT_ATOMS: atom_id res chain seq x y z
N ALA A 1 -12.61 5.58 3.70
CA ALA A 1 -12.24 6.78 2.92
C ALA A 1 -11.55 6.40 1.61
N ASN A 2 -10.42 5.67 1.64
CA ASN A 2 -9.67 5.33 0.41
C ASN A 2 -10.40 4.39 -0.56
N ARG A 3 -11.49 3.78 -0.12
CA ARG A 3 -12.39 2.97 -0.96
C ARG A 3 -13.77 3.60 -1.16
N ASP A 4 -13.86 4.90 -1.01
CA ASP A 4 -15.08 5.65 -1.27
C ASP A 4 -15.30 5.80 -2.77
N GLU A 5 -16.34 5.18 -3.27
CA GLU A 5 -16.68 5.18 -4.71
C GLU A 5 -17.14 6.55 -5.24
N THR A 6 -17.52 7.46 -4.33
CA THR A 6 -17.84 8.84 -4.72
C THR A 6 -16.59 9.68 -5.00
N VAL A 7 -15.42 9.21 -4.58
CA VAL A 7 -14.13 9.88 -4.76
C VAL A 7 -13.24 9.12 -5.74
N PHE A 8 -13.20 7.79 -5.62
CA PHE A 8 -12.34 6.94 -6.44
C PHE A 8 -13.16 5.97 -7.27
N GLU A 9 -13.05 6.07 -8.58
CA GLU A 9 -13.69 5.12 -9.50
C GLU A 9 -13.07 3.73 -9.32
N ASN A 10 -13.92 2.69 -9.25
CA ASN A 10 -13.50 1.30 -9.02
C ASN A 10 -12.51 1.18 -7.84
N PRO A 11 -12.90 1.57 -6.62
CA PRO A 11 -11.97 1.72 -5.49
C PRO A 11 -11.31 0.40 -5.04
N ASP A 12 -11.92 -0.75 -5.39
CA ASP A 12 -11.39 -2.07 -5.05
C ASP A 12 -10.38 -2.60 -6.07
N LYS A 13 -10.14 -1.85 -7.16
CA LYS A 13 -9.13 -2.19 -8.16
C LYS A 13 -7.86 -1.37 -7.96
N LEU A 14 -6.72 -2.02 -8.12
CA LEU A 14 -5.43 -1.33 -8.19
C LEU A 14 -5.28 -0.70 -9.58
N ILE A 15 -5.36 0.61 -9.64
CA ILE A 15 -5.21 1.40 -10.87
C ILE A 15 -4.06 2.38 -10.66
N VAL A 16 -2.90 2.07 -11.22
CA VAL A 16 -1.67 2.86 -11.03
C VAL A 16 -1.69 4.22 -11.74
N THR A 17 -2.63 4.42 -12.66
CA THR A 17 -2.77 5.64 -13.48
C THR A 17 -3.85 6.60 -12.98
N ARG A 18 -4.31 6.44 -11.73
CA ARG A 18 -5.34 7.34 -11.19
C ARG A 18 -4.85 8.78 -11.16
N GLU A 19 -5.59 9.69 -11.76
CA GLU A 19 -5.28 11.13 -11.72
C GLU A 19 -5.39 11.69 -10.29
N ASN A 20 -6.36 11.21 -9.52
CA ASN A 20 -6.62 11.65 -8.14
C ASN A 20 -5.96 10.76 -7.07
N ALA A 21 -4.93 9.98 -7.40
CA ALA A 21 -4.28 9.05 -6.48
C ALA A 21 -3.80 9.75 -5.18
N ARG A 22 -3.33 10.99 -5.27
CA ARG A 22 -2.83 11.75 -4.12
C ARG A 22 -3.90 12.18 -3.12
N ARG A 23 -5.19 12.01 -3.44
CA ARG A 23 -6.31 12.31 -2.53
C ARG A 23 -6.53 11.25 -1.46
N HIS A 24 -5.75 10.18 -1.47
CA HIS A 24 -5.84 9.16 -0.42
C HIS A 24 -5.54 9.73 0.97
N LEU A 25 -6.10 9.09 2.00
CA LEU A 25 -5.94 9.49 3.40
C LEU A 25 -5.08 8.49 4.20
N SER A 26 -4.24 7.72 3.54
CA SER A 26 -3.39 6.71 4.20
C SER A 26 -2.41 7.32 5.20
N PHE A 27 -2.01 8.57 4.99
CA PHE A 27 -1.14 9.33 5.89
C PHE A 27 -1.87 10.33 6.77
N GLY A 28 -3.20 10.25 6.81
CA GLY A 28 -4.03 11.22 7.53
C GLY A 28 -4.22 12.53 6.78
N TYR A 29 -4.75 13.52 7.48
CA TYR A 29 -5.07 14.83 6.93
C TYR A 29 -4.96 15.92 8.00
N GLY A 30 -4.67 17.13 7.59
CA GLY A 30 -4.58 18.29 8.48
C GLY A 30 -3.28 18.36 9.26
N ILE A 31 -3.33 19.00 10.45
CA ILE A 31 -2.12 19.24 11.27
C ILE A 31 -1.50 17.96 11.84
N HIS A 32 -2.25 16.88 11.93
CA HIS A 32 -1.76 15.56 12.37
C HIS A 32 -1.37 14.64 11.21
N ARG A 33 -1.28 15.16 9.98
CA ARG A 33 -0.79 14.37 8.86
C ARG A 33 0.59 13.77 9.18
N CYS A 34 0.80 12.52 8.79
CA CYS A 34 2.05 11.81 9.03
C CYS A 34 3.28 12.64 8.59
N VAL A 35 4.17 12.94 9.53
CA VAL A 35 5.41 13.69 9.27
C VAL A 35 6.36 12.90 8.38
N GLY A 36 6.30 11.56 8.44
CA GLY A 36 7.13 10.64 7.66
C GLY A 36 6.58 10.27 6.28
N ALA A 37 5.48 10.89 5.81
CA ALA A 37 4.82 10.51 4.55
C ALA A 37 5.78 10.52 3.36
N ARG A 38 6.59 11.56 3.22
CA ARG A 38 7.56 11.68 2.11
C ARG A 38 8.64 10.60 2.16
N LEU A 39 9.13 10.30 3.35
CA LEU A 39 10.12 9.24 3.55
C LEU A 39 9.51 7.86 3.22
N ALA A 40 8.30 7.60 3.67
CA ALA A 40 7.59 6.36 3.36
C ALA A 40 7.36 6.18 1.85
N GLU A 41 6.93 7.23 1.15
CA GLU A 41 6.78 7.22 -0.31
C GLU A 41 8.11 6.92 -1.02
N LEU A 42 9.20 7.55 -0.57
CA LEU A 42 10.53 7.33 -1.13
C LEU A 42 11.01 5.89 -0.91
N GLN A 43 10.84 5.35 0.28
CA GLN A 43 11.20 3.96 0.59
C GLN A 43 10.43 2.96 -0.28
N LEU A 44 9.12 3.15 -0.42
CA LEU A 44 8.30 2.29 -1.28
C LEU A 44 8.71 2.39 -2.74
N LYS A 45 8.99 3.59 -3.22
CA LYS A 45 9.47 3.80 -4.60
C LYS A 45 10.77 3.05 -4.85
N ILE A 46 11.78 3.25 -4.00
CA ILE A 46 13.09 2.58 -4.13
C ILE A 46 12.92 1.06 -4.05
N LEU A 47 12.10 0.56 -3.13
CA LEU A 47 11.84 -0.87 -3.01
C LEU A 47 11.28 -1.45 -4.31
N LEU A 48 10.29 -0.79 -4.90
CA LEU A 48 9.67 -1.26 -6.14
C LEU A 48 10.63 -1.17 -7.33
N GLU A 49 11.44 -0.13 -7.41
CA GLU A 49 12.48 0.02 -8.44
C GLU A 49 13.52 -1.10 -8.35
N GLU A 50 14.05 -1.37 -7.14
CA GLU A 50 15.00 -2.46 -6.90
C GLU A 50 14.41 -3.85 -7.21
N MET A 51 13.17 -4.07 -6.82
CA MET A 51 12.47 -5.31 -7.16
C MET A 51 12.32 -5.48 -8.67
N HIS A 52 11.99 -4.42 -9.39
CA HIS A 52 11.84 -4.44 -10.83
C HIS A 52 13.19 -4.71 -11.53
N GLU A 53 14.25 -4.00 -11.15
CA GLU A 53 15.60 -4.19 -11.73
C GLU A 53 16.12 -5.62 -11.49
N ARG A 54 15.87 -6.17 -10.32
CA ARG A 54 16.24 -7.55 -9.97
C ARG A 54 15.27 -8.60 -10.52
N ARG A 55 14.23 -8.18 -11.22
CA ARG A 55 13.16 -9.03 -11.75
C ARG A 55 12.53 -9.92 -10.67
N MET A 56 12.28 -9.33 -9.53
CA MET A 56 11.72 -10.02 -8.37
C MET A 56 10.21 -9.83 -8.28
N ARG A 57 9.51 -10.90 -7.96
CA ARG A 57 8.09 -10.92 -7.66
C ARG A 57 7.85 -11.46 -6.27
N VAL A 58 6.96 -10.81 -5.53
CA VAL A 58 6.48 -11.29 -4.24
C VAL A 58 5.18 -12.06 -4.46
N ASN A 59 5.14 -13.30 -3.97
CA ASN A 59 3.93 -14.12 -4.00
C ASN A 59 3.46 -14.34 -2.57
N VAL A 60 2.21 -14.02 -2.29
CA VAL A 60 1.62 -14.27 -0.97
C VAL A 60 1.33 -15.75 -0.83
N THR A 61 1.75 -16.33 0.29
CA THR A 61 1.58 -17.75 0.60
C THR A 61 0.88 -17.95 1.93
N GLY A 62 0.05 -19.00 2.01
CA GLY A 62 -0.66 -19.35 3.22
C GLY A 62 -1.77 -18.37 3.59
N GLU A 63 -2.25 -18.49 4.81
CA GLU A 63 -3.32 -17.66 5.35
C GLU A 63 -2.78 -16.31 5.82
N VAL A 64 -3.42 -15.24 5.40
CA VAL A 64 -3.10 -13.88 5.85
C VAL A 64 -3.71 -13.66 7.23
N GLN A 65 -2.89 -13.35 8.22
CA GLN A 65 -3.34 -13.02 9.57
C GLN A 65 -3.35 -11.50 9.75
N ARG A 66 -4.50 -10.98 10.13
CA ARG A 66 -4.69 -9.55 10.35
C ARG A 66 -4.68 -9.20 11.84
N VAL A 67 -4.32 -7.94 12.13
CA VAL A 67 -4.44 -7.38 13.48
C VAL A 67 -5.92 -7.25 13.82
N ARG A 68 -6.32 -7.79 14.98
CA ARG A 68 -7.70 -7.63 15.49
C ARG A 68 -7.78 -6.31 16.27
N ALA A 69 -8.05 -5.23 15.56
CA ALA A 69 -8.20 -3.90 16.13
C ALA A 69 -9.15 -3.06 15.28
N ASN A 70 -9.82 -2.11 15.93
CA ASN A 70 -10.66 -1.12 15.26
C ASN A 70 -9.89 0.18 14.93
N PHE A 71 -8.70 0.34 15.47
CA PHE A 71 -7.86 1.53 15.27
C PHE A 71 -6.83 1.35 14.15
N VAL A 72 -6.18 0.18 14.08
CA VAL A 72 -5.16 -0.13 13.07
C VAL A 72 -5.62 -1.25 12.16
N HIS A 73 -5.60 -1.00 10.85
CA HIS A 73 -5.85 -2.01 9.83
C HIS A 73 -4.51 -2.52 9.29
N GLY A 74 -3.99 -3.56 9.89
CA GLY A 74 -2.67 -4.09 9.55
C GLY A 74 -2.63 -5.60 9.48
N PHE A 75 -1.45 -6.11 9.16
CA PHE A 75 -1.17 -7.54 9.13
C PHE A 75 -0.35 -7.94 10.36
N ARG A 76 -0.74 -9.03 10.99
CA ARG A 76 0.04 -9.69 12.03
C ARG A 76 1.06 -10.63 11.42
N LYS A 77 0.67 -11.32 10.35
CA LYS A 77 1.52 -12.25 9.60
C LYS A 77 1.11 -12.25 8.13
N LEU A 78 2.09 -12.12 7.28
CA LEU A 78 1.94 -12.21 5.83
C LEU A 78 3.10 -13.06 5.29
N GLY A 79 2.84 -14.35 5.06
CA GLY A 79 3.82 -15.24 4.46
C GLY A 79 4.00 -14.92 2.98
N VAL A 80 5.24 -14.85 2.53
CA VAL A 80 5.56 -14.57 1.14
C VAL A 80 6.70 -15.44 0.66
N THR A 81 6.72 -15.69 -0.65
CA THR A 81 7.88 -16.24 -1.36
C THR A 81 8.34 -15.25 -2.42
N LEU A 82 9.62 -15.26 -2.70
CA LEU A 82 10.20 -14.43 -3.76
C LEU A 82 10.51 -15.32 -4.96
N SER A 83 10.16 -14.84 -6.16
CA SER A 83 10.47 -15.50 -7.42
C SER A 83 11.01 -14.52 -8.43
N LYS A 84 11.66 -15.01 -9.47
CA LYS A 84 12.07 -14.22 -10.65
C LYS A 84 10.93 -14.16 -11.67
N PHE A 85 10.92 -13.09 -12.43
CA PHE A 85 10.03 -12.99 -13.58
C PHE A 85 10.75 -12.61 -14.88
#